data_975e2cd677daf3f533d2d5cc1da8c015
#
_entry.id   975e2cd677daf3f533d2d5cc1da8c015
#
_cell.length_a   1.000
_cell.length_b   1.000
_cell.length_c   1.000
_cell.angle_alpha   90.00
_cell.angle_beta   90.00
_cell.angle_gamma   90.00
#
_symmetry.space_group_name_H-M   'P 1'
#
loop_
_entity.id
_entity.type
_entity.pdbx_description
1 polymer ?
#
loop_
_entity_poly.entity_id
_entity_poly.type
_entity_poly.pdbx_seq_one_letter_code
_entity_poly.pdbx_strand_id
1 'polypeptide(L)'
;MSSQAAAFAPHVDHSAVTGRSLDLDGRRFYQISAYDQIPPFFMTLVGASNLWLFISSTGGVTAGREHADRALFPYYTEDKVAEGAGRTGGLSVLRVGLPDASVVCWQPFAETRPGDPAVERNLAKDYLGTTLVFTETRADLGLRLRVAWQTSARYGVVRSCELTSV
;
A
#
# COMPACT_ATOMS: atom_id res chain seq x y z
N MET A 1 -24.45 38.62 -9.77
CA MET A 1 -23.20 38.08 -10.31
C MET A 1 -22.36 37.64 -9.11
N SER A 2 -22.44 36.35 -8.76
CA SER A 2 -21.77 35.81 -7.58
C SER A 2 -20.47 35.17 -8.04
N SER A 3 -19.34 35.76 -7.61
CA SER A 3 -17.98 35.22 -7.86
C SER A 3 -17.77 34.05 -6.93
N GLN A 4 -17.77 32.83 -7.46
CA GLN A 4 -17.31 31.65 -6.75
C GLN A 4 -15.77 31.73 -6.63
N ALA A 5 -15.29 31.99 -5.42
CA ALA A 5 -13.89 31.86 -5.10
C ALA A 5 -13.48 30.39 -5.27
N ALA A 6 -12.57 30.11 -6.17
CA ALA A 6 -11.94 28.81 -6.31
C ALA A 6 -11.25 28.48 -4.97
N ALA A 7 -11.70 27.42 -4.32
CA ALA A 7 -11.05 26.89 -3.14
C ALA A 7 -9.64 26.43 -3.54
N PHE A 8 -8.62 27.11 -3.02
CA PHE A 8 -7.22 26.71 -3.15
C PHE A 8 -7.06 25.33 -2.48
N ALA A 9 -6.73 24.33 -3.26
CA ALA A 9 -6.31 23.06 -2.69
C ALA A 9 -5.08 23.31 -1.79
N PRO A 10 -5.02 22.71 -0.59
CA PRO A 10 -3.86 22.89 0.29
C PRO A 10 -2.59 22.47 -0.43
N HIS A 11 -1.57 23.29 -0.36
CA HIS A 11 -0.24 23.02 -0.90
C HIS A 11 0.33 21.85 -0.10
N VAL A 12 0.32 20.65 -0.66
CA VAL A 12 0.96 19.47 -0.05
C VAL A 12 2.46 19.66 -0.14
N ASP A 13 3.13 19.73 0.99
CA ASP A 13 4.59 19.76 1.04
C ASP A 13 5.15 18.37 0.73
N HIS A 14 5.55 18.15 -0.50
CA HIS A 14 6.16 16.88 -0.96
C HIS A 14 7.62 16.73 -0.53
N SER A 15 8.18 17.61 0.28
CA SER A 15 9.58 17.57 0.72
C SER A 15 9.94 16.30 1.52
N ALA A 16 8.96 15.65 2.15
CA ALA A 16 9.14 14.39 2.86
C ALA A 16 9.21 13.15 1.96
N VAL A 17 8.73 13.26 0.69
CA VAL A 17 8.72 12.13 -0.25
C VAL A 17 10.10 11.95 -0.85
N THR A 18 10.71 10.79 -0.63
CA THR A 18 12.03 10.49 -1.17
C THR A 18 12.05 9.12 -1.83
N GLY A 19 12.88 8.98 -2.88
CA GLY A 19 13.08 7.74 -3.59
C GLY A 19 14.53 7.26 -3.52
N ARG A 20 14.72 5.96 -3.31
CA ARG A 20 16.07 5.34 -3.29
C ARG A 20 16.05 3.88 -3.73
N SER A 21 17.18 3.44 -4.26
CA SER A 21 17.45 2.01 -4.45
C SER A 21 17.96 1.41 -3.15
N LEU A 22 17.51 0.18 -2.86
CA LEU A 22 18.00 -0.59 -1.72
C LEU A 22 17.94 -2.10 -2.03
N ASP A 23 18.69 -2.87 -1.25
CA ASP A 23 18.65 -4.32 -1.33
C ASP A 23 17.80 -4.88 -0.16
N LEU A 24 16.79 -5.68 -0.50
CA LEU A 24 15.93 -6.40 0.44
C LEU A 24 15.93 -7.88 0.08
N ASP A 25 16.20 -8.74 1.05
CA ASP A 25 16.16 -10.20 0.87
C ASP A 25 17.00 -10.67 -0.34
N GLY A 26 18.15 -10.03 -0.58
CA GLY A 26 19.07 -10.35 -1.69
C GLY A 26 18.59 -9.89 -3.07
N ARG A 27 17.57 -9.06 -3.14
CA ARG A 27 17.06 -8.46 -4.38
C ARG A 27 17.06 -6.94 -4.32
N ARG A 28 17.25 -6.33 -5.48
CA ARG A 28 17.25 -4.88 -5.61
C ARG A 28 15.84 -4.33 -5.78
N PHE A 29 15.50 -3.32 -4.97
CA PHE A 29 14.24 -2.61 -4.97
C PHE A 29 14.45 -1.12 -5.19
N TYR A 30 13.42 -0.45 -5.70
CA TYR A 30 13.25 1.00 -5.59
C TYR A 30 12.17 1.28 -4.55
N GLN A 31 12.52 2.08 -3.53
CA GLN A 31 11.62 2.47 -2.45
C GLN A 31 11.21 3.93 -2.59
N ILE A 32 9.96 4.21 -2.33
CA ILE A 32 9.41 5.55 -2.12
C ILE A 32 9.01 5.65 -0.64
N SER A 33 9.64 6.58 0.08
CA SER A 33 9.26 6.91 1.46
C SER A 33 8.18 7.98 1.46
N ALA A 34 7.30 7.96 2.47
CA ALA A 34 6.13 8.83 2.58
C ALA A 34 5.27 8.84 1.31
N TYR A 35 5.10 7.68 0.69
CA TYR A 35 4.37 7.54 -0.59
C TYR A 35 2.89 7.94 -0.49
N ASP A 36 2.33 7.96 0.70
CA ASP A 36 0.97 8.40 1.02
C ASP A 36 0.79 9.92 0.98
N GLN A 37 1.88 10.70 0.82
CA GLN A 37 1.87 12.14 0.66
C GLN A 37 1.80 12.59 -0.82
N ILE A 38 1.72 11.67 -1.77
CA ILE A 38 1.51 11.97 -3.19
C ILE A 38 0.16 11.41 -3.66
N PRO A 39 -0.40 11.94 -4.76
CA PRO A 39 -1.64 11.39 -5.31
C PRO A 39 -1.58 9.89 -5.52
N PRO A 40 -2.69 9.15 -5.35
CA PRO A 40 -2.72 7.72 -5.59
C PRO A 40 -2.23 7.36 -6.99
N PHE A 41 -1.49 6.28 -7.08
CA PHE A 41 -1.01 5.70 -8.33
C PHE A 41 -1.12 4.17 -8.27
N PHE A 42 -1.10 3.50 -9.41
CA PHE A 42 -1.14 2.05 -9.43
C PHE A 42 0.12 1.43 -10.02
N MET A 43 0.35 0.19 -9.66
CA MET A 43 1.51 -0.60 -10.03
C MET A 43 1.06 -1.96 -10.54
N THR A 44 1.79 -2.47 -11.53
CA THR A 44 1.62 -3.81 -12.07
C THR A 44 2.61 -4.75 -11.42
N LEU A 45 2.17 -5.95 -11.04
CA LEU A 45 3.04 -7.08 -10.78
C LEU A 45 3.03 -8.01 -11.98
N VAL A 46 4.23 -8.42 -12.40
CA VAL A 46 4.43 -9.34 -13.52
C VAL A 46 4.92 -10.69 -13.01
N GLY A 47 4.57 -11.76 -13.72
CA GLY A 47 4.97 -13.13 -13.38
C GLY A 47 4.92 -14.02 -14.60
N ALA A 48 5.37 -15.28 -14.43
CA ALA A 48 5.39 -16.29 -15.48
C ALA A 48 4.01 -16.92 -15.77
N SER A 49 3.00 -16.59 -14.96
CA SER A 49 1.64 -17.10 -15.14
C SER A 49 0.81 -16.13 -16.00
N ASN A 50 -0.35 -16.59 -16.46
CA ASN A 50 -1.32 -15.77 -17.19
C ASN A 50 -2.18 -14.88 -16.27
N LEU A 51 -1.74 -14.66 -15.05
CA LEU A 51 -2.35 -13.75 -14.09
C LEU A 51 -1.85 -12.33 -14.33
N TRP A 52 -2.78 -11.38 -14.30
CA TRP A 52 -2.47 -9.96 -14.21
C TRP A 52 -2.92 -9.43 -12.85
N LEU A 53 -2.15 -8.49 -12.31
CA LEU A 53 -2.41 -7.87 -11.02
C LEU A 53 -1.99 -6.41 -11.06
N PHE A 54 -2.92 -5.53 -10.75
CA PHE A 54 -2.67 -4.12 -10.51
C PHE A 54 -3.01 -3.78 -9.06
N ILE A 55 -2.13 -3.06 -8.41
CA ILE A 55 -2.28 -2.64 -7.01
C ILE A 55 -2.11 -1.12 -6.96
N SER A 56 -3.08 -0.43 -6.37
CA SER A 56 -2.97 0.99 -6.06
C SER A 56 -2.06 1.22 -4.85
N SER A 57 -1.42 2.38 -4.78
CA SER A 57 -0.71 2.84 -3.59
C SER A 57 -1.62 2.94 -2.35
N THR A 58 -2.93 3.04 -2.53
CA THR A 58 -3.93 2.96 -1.45
C THR A 58 -4.22 1.54 -0.96
N GLY A 59 -3.68 0.50 -1.63
CA GLY A 59 -3.91 -0.90 -1.32
C GLY A 59 -5.11 -1.54 -2.03
N GLY A 60 -5.84 -0.78 -2.86
CA GLY A 60 -6.88 -1.34 -3.74
C GLY A 60 -6.25 -2.25 -4.81
N VAL A 61 -6.96 -3.31 -5.19
CA VAL A 61 -6.46 -4.35 -6.09
C VAL A 61 -7.47 -4.65 -7.18
N THR A 62 -6.99 -4.84 -8.39
CA THR A 62 -7.71 -5.54 -9.45
C THR A 62 -6.83 -6.64 -10.02
N ALA A 63 -7.39 -7.81 -10.28
CA ALA A 63 -6.64 -8.97 -10.72
C ALA A 63 -7.52 -9.91 -11.55
N GLY A 64 -6.90 -10.66 -12.44
CA GLY A 64 -7.62 -11.65 -13.23
C GLY A 64 -6.68 -12.54 -14.03
N ARG A 65 -7.27 -13.31 -14.94
CA ARG A 65 -6.56 -14.21 -15.86
C ARG A 65 -6.86 -13.81 -17.29
N GLU A 66 -5.84 -13.77 -18.12
CA GLU A 66 -5.90 -13.57 -19.58
C GLU A 66 -6.64 -12.31 -20.00
N HIS A 67 -7.95 -12.20 -19.69
CA HIS A 67 -8.84 -11.13 -20.11
C HIS A 67 -9.55 -10.46 -18.92
N ALA A 68 -10.05 -9.25 -19.12
CA ALA A 68 -10.75 -8.48 -18.08
C ALA A 68 -12.06 -9.13 -17.61
N ASP A 69 -12.75 -9.88 -18.48
CA ASP A 69 -13.96 -10.63 -18.15
C ASP A 69 -13.70 -11.85 -17.24
N ARG A 70 -12.43 -12.26 -17.08
CA ARG A 70 -11.99 -13.28 -16.13
C ARG A 70 -11.33 -12.68 -14.88
N ALA A 71 -11.84 -11.53 -14.45
CA ALA A 71 -11.35 -10.86 -13.26
C ALA A 71 -11.74 -11.63 -12.00
N LEU A 72 -10.77 -11.78 -11.08
CA LEU A 72 -10.97 -12.26 -9.70
C LEU A 72 -11.54 -11.14 -8.82
N PHE A 73 -11.08 -9.92 -9.07
CA PHE A 73 -11.62 -8.67 -8.56
C PHE A 73 -12.08 -7.82 -9.74
N PRO A 74 -13.08 -6.96 -9.54
CA PRO A 74 -13.60 -6.13 -10.62
C PRO A 74 -12.48 -5.38 -11.36
N TYR A 75 -12.58 -5.34 -12.68
CA TYR A 75 -11.70 -4.54 -13.51
C TYR A 75 -12.18 -3.10 -13.52
N TYR A 76 -11.39 -2.21 -12.93
CA TYR A 76 -11.69 -0.79 -12.84
C TYR A 76 -10.59 0.05 -13.48
N THR A 77 -10.93 1.28 -13.80
CA THR A 77 -9.97 2.32 -14.13
C THR A 77 -9.13 2.68 -12.88
N GLU A 78 -8.04 3.42 -13.07
CA GLU A 78 -7.07 3.73 -12.02
C GLU A 78 -7.72 4.36 -10.77
N ASP A 79 -8.60 5.33 -10.98
CA ASP A 79 -9.37 6.00 -9.93
C ASP A 79 -10.20 5.00 -9.11
N LYS A 80 -10.89 4.08 -9.79
CA LYS A 80 -11.73 3.07 -9.13
C LYS A 80 -10.91 2.02 -8.38
N VAL A 81 -9.72 1.68 -8.85
CA VAL A 81 -8.80 0.81 -8.11
C VAL A 81 -8.34 1.50 -6.82
N ALA A 82 -8.01 2.79 -6.88
CA ALA A 82 -7.62 3.57 -5.71
C ALA A 82 -8.77 3.66 -4.68
N GLU A 83 -10.00 3.93 -5.13
CA GLU A 83 -11.20 3.95 -4.28
C GLU A 83 -11.57 2.57 -3.70
N GLY A 84 -11.04 1.51 -4.29
CA GLY A 84 -11.24 0.11 -3.86
C GLY A 84 -10.48 -0.29 -2.60
N ALA A 85 -9.68 0.59 -2.01
CA ALA A 85 -8.95 0.33 -0.77
C ALA A 85 -9.88 -0.18 0.35
N GLY A 86 -9.47 -1.26 1.02
CA GLY A 86 -10.28 -1.92 2.06
C GLY A 86 -11.49 -2.74 1.56
N ARG A 87 -11.81 -2.71 0.26
CA ARG A 87 -12.88 -3.53 -0.37
C ARG A 87 -12.31 -4.63 -1.25
N THR A 88 -11.25 -4.32 -1.97
CA THR A 88 -10.49 -5.27 -2.78
C THR A 88 -9.08 -5.38 -2.19
N GLY A 89 -8.41 -6.52 -2.36
CA GLY A 89 -7.11 -6.73 -1.75
C GLY A 89 -7.20 -7.17 -0.29
N GLY A 90 -6.10 -7.02 0.44
CA GLY A 90 -5.96 -7.51 1.81
C GLY A 90 -6.11 -6.41 2.86
N LEU A 91 -7.01 -6.59 3.79
CA LEU A 91 -7.14 -5.77 5.00
C LEU A 91 -6.41 -6.45 6.17
N SER A 92 -5.72 -5.66 6.99
CA SER A 92 -5.14 -6.10 8.26
C SER A 92 -5.66 -5.21 9.38
N VAL A 93 -6.09 -5.83 10.48
CA VAL A 93 -6.50 -5.14 11.71
C VAL A 93 -5.81 -5.83 12.88
N LEU A 94 -5.07 -5.06 13.67
CA LEU A 94 -4.34 -5.55 14.82
C LEU A 94 -4.92 -4.95 16.11
N ARG A 95 -5.09 -5.79 17.11
CA ARG A 95 -5.41 -5.36 18.48
C ARG A 95 -4.13 -5.48 19.30
N VAL A 96 -3.62 -4.35 19.76
CA VAL A 96 -2.37 -4.26 20.52
C VAL A 96 -2.69 -3.95 21.96
N GLY A 97 -2.36 -4.88 22.86
CA GLY A 97 -2.44 -4.66 24.31
C GLY A 97 -1.26 -3.82 24.78
N LEU A 98 -1.53 -2.77 25.55
CA LEU A 98 -0.52 -1.92 26.15
C LEU A 98 -0.21 -2.33 27.61
N PRO A 99 0.92 -1.89 28.18
CA PRO A 99 1.31 -2.23 29.56
C PRO A 99 0.30 -1.79 30.63
N ASP A 100 -0.48 -0.75 30.36
CA ASP A 100 -1.55 -0.24 31.24
C ASP A 100 -2.88 -1.01 31.10
N ALA A 101 -2.86 -2.16 30.43
CA ALA A 101 -4.01 -2.99 30.11
C ALA A 101 -5.03 -2.35 29.13
N SER A 102 -4.76 -1.19 28.59
CA SER A 102 -5.55 -0.63 27.48
C SER A 102 -5.28 -1.38 26.18
N VAL A 103 -6.17 -1.23 25.19
CA VAL A 103 -6.07 -1.88 23.89
C VAL A 103 -6.17 -0.83 22.78
N VAL A 104 -5.19 -0.80 21.91
CA VAL A 104 -5.21 0.00 20.69
C VAL A 104 -5.62 -0.89 19.52
N CYS A 105 -6.58 -0.40 18.71
CA CYS A 105 -6.93 -1.01 17.45
C CYS A 105 -6.14 -0.30 16.34
N TRP A 106 -5.23 -1.02 15.69
CA TRP A 106 -4.41 -0.51 14.60
C TRP A 106 -4.83 -1.14 13.28
N GLN A 107 -5.25 -0.32 12.34
CA GLN A 107 -5.50 -0.71 10.95
C GLN A 107 -4.39 -0.12 10.09
N PRO A 108 -3.33 -0.88 9.80
CA PRO A 108 -2.23 -0.41 8.96
C PRO A 108 -2.70 0.03 7.58
N PHE A 109 -2.05 1.05 7.03
CA PHE A 109 -2.31 1.65 5.72
C PHE A 109 -3.69 2.30 5.57
N ALA A 110 -4.46 2.43 6.64
CA ALA A 110 -5.69 3.21 6.62
C ALA A 110 -5.39 4.70 6.43
N GLU A 111 -6.36 5.42 5.89
CA GLU A 111 -6.27 6.88 5.78
C GLU A 111 -6.04 7.51 7.16
N THR A 112 -5.04 8.37 7.26
CA THR A 112 -4.74 9.09 8.51
C THR A 112 -5.58 10.35 8.61
N ARG A 113 -6.04 10.66 9.83
CA ARG A 113 -6.85 11.86 10.14
C ARG A 113 -6.07 12.82 11.03
N PRO A 114 -6.45 14.10 11.06
CA PRO A 114 -5.87 15.02 12.03
C PRO A 114 -6.05 14.49 13.46
N GLY A 115 -4.93 14.41 14.20
CA GLY A 115 -4.89 13.86 15.55
C GLY A 115 -4.57 12.37 15.66
N ASP A 116 -4.52 11.64 14.56
CA ASP A 116 -4.02 10.26 14.56
C ASP A 116 -2.52 10.24 14.88
N PRO A 117 -2.03 9.17 15.50
CA PRO A 117 -0.61 8.99 15.75
C PRO A 117 0.20 9.01 14.44
N ALA A 118 1.40 9.58 14.50
CA ALA A 118 2.29 9.62 13.35
C ALA A 118 2.67 8.20 12.89
N VAL A 119 2.63 8.00 11.58
CA VAL A 119 3.04 6.75 10.93
C VAL A 119 4.15 7.04 9.92
N GLU A 120 5.08 6.10 9.79
CA GLU A 120 6.07 6.10 8.71
C GLU A 120 5.65 5.05 7.68
N ARG A 121 5.48 5.47 6.42
CA ARG A 121 5.08 4.60 5.31
C ARG A 121 6.11 4.54 4.21
N ASN A 122 6.42 3.34 3.79
CA ASN A 122 7.32 3.07 2.68
C ASN A 122 6.69 2.08 1.71
N LEU A 123 6.92 2.32 0.42
CA LEU A 123 6.53 1.44 -0.67
C LEU A 123 7.76 1.06 -1.47
N ALA A 124 8.02 -0.22 -1.66
CA ALA A 124 9.15 -0.69 -2.43
C ALA A 124 8.71 -1.71 -3.49
N LYS A 125 9.23 -1.56 -4.71
CA LYS A 125 9.01 -2.50 -5.80
C LYS A 125 10.34 -3.02 -6.31
N ASP A 126 10.46 -4.34 -6.54
CA ASP A 126 11.67 -4.90 -7.09
C ASP A 126 11.85 -4.52 -8.57
N TYR A 127 13.09 -4.48 -9.04
CA TYR A 127 13.41 -4.08 -10.41
C TYR A 127 12.87 -5.05 -11.47
N LEU A 128 12.56 -6.29 -11.11
CA LEU A 128 11.94 -7.26 -11.99
C LEU A 128 10.41 -7.09 -12.08
N GLY A 129 9.82 -6.29 -11.18
CA GLY A 129 8.38 -6.08 -11.13
C GLY A 129 7.59 -7.27 -10.59
N THR A 130 8.23 -8.20 -9.89
CA THR A 130 7.61 -9.43 -9.37
C THR A 130 7.18 -9.31 -7.91
N THR A 131 7.68 -8.29 -7.20
CA THR A 131 7.41 -8.09 -5.77
C THR A 131 7.15 -6.63 -5.46
N LEU A 132 6.10 -6.39 -4.69
CA LEU A 132 5.74 -5.09 -4.14
C LEU A 132 5.61 -5.21 -2.63
N VAL A 133 6.23 -4.29 -1.90
CA VAL A 133 6.28 -4.29 -0.43
C VAL A 133 5.75 -2.97 0.09
N PHE A 134 4.72 -3.04 0.93
CA PHE A 134 4.25 -1.92 1.75
C PHE A 134 4.77 -2.10 3.17
N THR A 135 5.22 -1.03 3.78
CA THR A 135 5.66 -1.01 5.18
C THR A 135 5.04 0.16 5.90
N GLU A 136 4.45 -0.10 7.07
CA GLU A 136 4.00 0.95 7.98
C GLU A 136 4.61 0.71 9.36
N THR A 137 5.21 1.76 9.94
CA THR A 137 5.78 1.77 11.29
C THR A 137 4.95 2.69 12.18
N ARG A 138 4.54 2.17 13.34
CA ARG A 138 3.91 2.88 14.46
C ARG A 138 4.93 2.95 15.60
N ALA A 139 5.69 4.04 15.65
CA ALA A 139 6.74 4.21 16.67
C ALA A 139 6.17 4.26 18.09
N ASP A 140 4.98 4.82 18.27
CA ASP A 140 4.27 4.86 19.57
C ASP A 140 3.88 3.47 20.08
N LEU A 141 3.70 2.50 19.18
CA LEU A 141 3.45 1.09 19.54
C LEU A 141 4.73 0.23 19.53
N GLY A 142 5.85 0.75 19.04
CA GLY A 142 7.07 -0.01 18.83
C GLY A 142 6.89 -1.14 17.79
N LEU A 143 6.01 -0.96 16.80
CA LEU A 143 5.65 -2.00 15.85
C LEU A 143 5.79 -1.55 14.39
N ARG A 144 6.20 -2.51 13.56
CA ARG A 144 6.24 -2.37 12.09
C ARG A 144 5.49 -3.52 11.44
N LEU A 145 4.56 -3.20 10.53
CA LEU A 145 3.95 -4.18 9.63
C LEU A 145 4.53 -4.04 8.24
N ARG A 146 5.00 -5.17 7.70
CA ARG A 146 5.41 -5.34 6.29
C ARG A 146 4.39 -6.22 5.59
N VAL A 147 3.86 -5.76 4.47
CA VAL A 147 2.97 -6.53 3.60
C VAL A 147 3.62 -6.65 2.23
N ALA A 148 3.88 -7.86 1.78
CA ALA A 148 4.44 -8.10 0.46
C ALA A 148 3.44 -8.83 -0.45
N TRP A 149 3.34 -8.35 -1.69
CA TRP A 149 2.67 -9.02 -2.79
C TRP A 149 3.74 -9.57 -3.74
N GLN A 150 3.66 -10.84 -4.06
CA GLN A 150 4.65 -11.52 -4.89
C GLN A 150 3.97 -12.39 -5.92
N THR A 151 4.54 -12.44 -7.13
CA THR A 151 4.14 -13.42 -8.13
C THR A 151 4.84 -14.74 -7.91
N SER A 152 4.15 -15.84 -8.17
CA SER A 152 4.63 -17.20 -8.00
C SER A 152 4.17 -18.08 -9.17
N ALA A 153 5.08 -18.86 -9.76
CA ALA A 153 4.72 -19.81 -10.81
C ALA A 153 3.78 -20.90 -10.31
N ARG A 154 3.85 -21.26 -9.02
CA ARG A 154 3.03 -22.32 -8.43
C ARG A 154 1.67 -21.82 -7.90
N TYR A 155 1.67 -20.66 -7.24
CA TYR A 155 0.48 -20.17 -6.51
C TYR A 155 -0.18 -18.97 -7.17
N GLY A 156 0.39 -18.45 -8.25
CA GLY A 156 -0.08 -17.25 -8.93
C GLY A 156 0.38 -15.98 -8.20
N VAL A 157 -0.45 -15.46 -7.32
CA VAL A 157 -0.10 -14.30 -6.48
C VAL A 157 -0.16 -14.69 -5.01
N VAL A 158 0.86 -14.31 -4.27
CA VAL A 158 0.98 -14.55 -2.81
C VAL A 158 1.04 -13.23 -2.10
N ARG A 159 0.20 -13.06 -1.08
CA ARG A 159 0.29 -11.96 -0.11
C ARG A 159 0.84 -12.51 1.20
N SER A 160 1.91 -11.91 1.69
CA SER A 160 2.48 -12.21 3.01
C SER A 160 2.46 -10.99 3.92
N CYS A 161 2.37 -11.22 5.22
CA CYS A 161 2.43 -10.18 6.24
C CYS A 161 3.45 -10.58 7.30
N GLU A 162 4.27 -9.61 7.71
CA GLU A 162 5.26 -9.77 8.76
C GLU A 162 5.10 -8.61 9.76
N LEU A 163 4.92 -8.94 11.03
CA LEU A 163 4.84 -8.00 12.13
C LEU A 163 6.13 -8.09 12.96
N THR A 164 6.80 -6.98 13.14
CA THR A 164 8.06 -6.91 13.90
C THR A 164 8.01 -5.84 14.97
N SER A 165 8.69 -6.07 16.11
CA SER A 165 9.00 -5.04 17.10
C SER A 165 10.18 -4.18 16.59
N VAL A 166 10.13 -2.86 16.81
CA VAL A 166 11.13 -1.88 16.36
C VAL A 166 11.54 -0.95 17.49
#